data_046fc9e316074508bd8827e6be7a11a0
#
_entry.id   046fc9e316074508bd8827e6be7a11a0
#
_cell.length_a   1.000
_cell.length_b   1.000
_cell.length_c   1.000
_cell.angle_alpha   90.00
_cell.angle_beta   90.00
_cell.angle_gamma   90.00
#
_symmetry.space_group_name_H-M   'P 1'
#
loop_
_entity.id
_entity.type
_entity.pdbx_description
1 polymer ?
#
loop_
_entity_poly.entity_id
_entity_poly.type
_entity_poly.pdbx_seq_one_letter_code
_entity_poly.pdbx_strand_id
1 'polypeptide(L)'
;MSQADRTAGLDPDNWDELRAQGHRMLDDMLDNLSTLRERPLWQAPTPEQRARCRVALPRGPGRLEDVHAQFMADVAPYGSGNRHPGFMGWVQGGGTAVGMLAEMLAGGLDANLGGRDHMPIEVERQVVAWMAELFGFGPEASGLFMTGTSVANLCAVLIARDRALGADVRHTGVRDVGVVAYASKGVHSCIIRAMDMTGLGWDRLRLIETDADHAISLPALEAAIAADRAAGLKPFLIVGTAGSVDVGAIDDLAGLADIAAREGAAFHVDGALGALGVLAPEIAPRLAGIERADSLALDFHKLGQAPYDAGFLLVRDAAAHQRTFTYSEAAYLRHAERGLAGGEWWPCDFGPDLSRGFRALKVWFQLKTYGLDALGAVIGQVCALAQTLAERVAASPELELVAPVGLNIVCFAYKGADNAAIVADLHDAGRVAPSTTTLNGRTAIRAAIVNHRTEPQDIDALVEGVLALGRAQAARG
;
A
#
# COMPACT_ATOMS: atom_id res chain seq x y z
N MET A 1 -12.12 26.44 -44.16
CA MET A 1 -10.71 26.57 -43.81
C MET A 1 -10.02 25.34 -44.37
N SER A 2 -8.94 25.52 -45.14
CA SER A 2 -8.20 24.40 -45.70
C SER A 2 -7.38 23.67 -44.58
N GLN A 3 -7.06 22.41 -44.78
CA GLN A 3 -6.26 21.60 -43.82
C GLN A 3 -4.88 22.22 -43.47
N ALA A 4 -4.45 23.23 -44.28
CA ALA A 4 -3.18 23.93 -44.09
C ALA A 4 -3.23 25.09 -43.04
N ASP A 5 -4.43 25.49 -42.56
CA ASP A 5 -4.61 26.59 -41.61
C ASP A 5 -4.82 26.12 -40.14
N ARG A 6 -4.74 24.79 -39.86
CA ARG A 6 -4.89 24.27 -38.50
C ARG A 6 -3.53 24.21 -37.82
N THR A 7 -3.39 24.90 -36.70
CA THR A 7 -2.33 24.65 -35.72
C THR A 7 -2.41 23.19 -35.27
N ALA A 8 -1.28 22.47 -35.21
CA ALA A 8 -1.23 21.10 -34.72
C ALA A 8 -1.75 21.04 -33.27
N GLY A 9 -2.75 20.21 -33.03
CA GLY A 9 -3.37 19.98 -31.72
C GLY A 9 -3.75 18.51 -31.54
N LEU A 10 -4.03 18.12 -30.29
CA LEU A 10 -4.45 16.75 -29.94
C LEU A 10 -5.93 16.67 -29.55
N ASP A 11 -6.63 17.79 -29.49
CA ASP A 11 -8.06 17.80 -29.24
C ASP A 11 -8.85 17.18 -30.39
N PRO A 12 -9.98 16.48 -30.09
CA PRO A 12 -10.78 15.84 -31.13
C PRO A 12 -11.45 16.86 -32.04
N ASP A 13 -11.55 16.54 -33.31
CA ASP A 13 -12.34 17.33 -34.26
C ASP A 13 -13.85 17.25 -33.98
N ASN A 14 -14.33 16.14 -33.40
CA ASN A 14 -15.70 15.87 -33.08
C ASN A 14 -15.89 15.42 -31.61
N TRP A 15 -16.27 16.36 -30.76
CA TRP A 15 -16.53 16.12 -29.34
C TRP A 15 -17.70 15.16 -29.05
N ASP A 16 -18.71 15.12 -29.92
CA ASP A 16 -19.85 14.23 -29.74
C ASP A 16 -19.49 12.78 -30.02
N GLU A 17 -18.63 12.54 -31.01
CA GLU A 17 -18.07 11.21 -31.27
C GLU A 17 -17.17 10.73 -30.13
N LEU A 18 -16.27 11.60 -29.63
CA LEU A 18 -15.45 11.30 -28.46
C LEU A 18 -16.32 11.00 -27.23
N ARG A 19 -17.38 11.79 -26.99
CA ARG A 19 -18.31 11.58 -25.87
C ARG A 19 -18.99 10.22 -25.97
N ALA A 20 -19.51 9.87 -27.15
CA ALA A 20 -20.15 8.57 -27.38
C ALA A 20 -19.18 7.40 -27.13
N GLN A 21 -17.92 7.52 -27.55
CA GLN A 21 -16.90 6.52 -27.28
C GLN A 21 -16.54 6.46 -25.80
N GLY A 22 -16.42 7.61 -25.13
CA GLY A 22 -16.17 7.69 -23.69
C GLY A 22 -17.26 7.01 -22.86
N HIS A 23 -18.53 7.18 -23.22
CA HIS A 23 -19.64 6.47 -22.56
C HIS A 23 -19.50 4.96 -22.73
N ARG A 24 -19.19 4.45 -23.94
CA ARG A 24 -18.94 3.01 -24.14
C ARG A 24 -17.78 2.49 -23.27
N MET A 25 -16.68 3.24 -23.16
CA MET A 25 -15.54 2.86 -22.31
C MET A 25 -15.94 2.80 -20.84
N LEU A 26 -16.78 3.73 -20.38
CA LEU A 26 -17.30 3.75 -19.01
C LEU A 26 -18.23 2.56 -18.76
N ASP A 27 -19.18 2.30 -19.65
CA ASP A 27 -20.14 1.20 -19.56
C ASP A 27 -19.39 -0.13 -19.50
N ASP A 28 -18.44 -0.38 -20.42
CA ASP A 28 -17.63 -1.60 -20.45
C ASP A 28 -16.85 -1.83 -19.14
N MET A 29 -16.34 -0.76 -18.50
CA MET A 29 -15.63 -0.89 -17.22
C MET A 29 -16.59 -1.14 -16.05
N LEU A 30 -17.79 -0.54 -16.05
CA LEU A 30 -18.81 -0.81 -15.02
C LEU A 30 -19.35 -2.24 -15.17
N ASP A 31 -19.60 -2.70 -16.39
CA ASP A 31 -19.99 -4.08 -16.67
C ASP A 31 -18.88 -5.06 -16.26
N ASN A 32 -17.62 -4.71 -16.52
CA ASN A 32 -16.48 -5.49 -16.05
C ASN A 32 -16.44 -5.62 -14.53
N LEU A 33 -16.77 -4.57 -13.78
CA LEU A 33 -16.81 -4.60 -12.32
C LEU A 33 -18.02 -5.36 -11.77
N SER A 34 -19.20 -5.21 -12.38
CA SER A 34 -20.45 -5.82 -11.91
C SER A 34 -20.47 -7.35 -12.11
N THR A 35 -19.73 -7.85 -13.11
CA THR A 35 -19.67 -9.28 -13.49
C THR A 35 -18.38 -10.00 -13.07
N LEU A 36 -17.66 -9.48 -12.07
CA LEU A 36 -16.38 -10.07 -11.65
C LEU A 36 -16.47 -11.55 -11.24
N ARG A 37 -17.54 -11.95 -10.53
CA ARG A 37 -17.75 -13.33 -10.06
C ARG A 37 -18.03 -14.33 -11.19
N GLU A 38 -18.45 -13.84 -12.35
CA GLU A 38 -18.81 -14.68 -13.52
C GLU A 38 -17.58 -15.03 -14.38
N ARG A 39 -16.42 -14.48 -14.06
CA ARG A 39 -15.18 -14.64 -14.82
C ARG A 39 -14.13 -15.38 -14.02
N PRO A 40 -13.16 -16.03 -14.69
CA PRO A 40 -11.98 -16.54 -14.00
C PRO A 40 -11.27 -15.39 -13.24
N LEU A 41 -10.83 -15.67 -12.01
CA LEU A 41 -10.05 -14.74 -11.23
C LEU A 41 -8.79 -14.29 -11.97
N TRP A 42 -8.11 -15.25 -12.57
CA TRP A 42 -6.89 -15.06 -13.34
C TRP A 42 -6.81 -16.09 -14.47
N GLN A 43 -6.19 -15.70 -15.54
CA GLN A 43 -5.84 -16.60 -16.65
C GLN A 43 -4.50 -16.19 -17.26
N ALA A 44 -3.68 -17.17 -17.62
CA ALA A 44 -2.40 -16.90 -18.25
C ALA A 44 -2.59 -16.34 -19.67
N PRO A 45 -1.96 -15.17 -20.00
CA PRO A 45 -1.94 -14.71 -21.39
C PRO A 45 -1.19 -15.71 -22.28
N THR A 46 -1.76 -16.05 -23.44
CA THR A 46 -1.10 -16.92 -24.40
C THR A 46 0.13 -16.26 -25.04
N PRO A 47 1.05 -17.03 -25.66
CA PRO A 47 2.17 -16.47 -26.41
C PRO A 47 1.72 -15.47 -27.49
N GLU A 48 0.61 -15.75 -28.18
CA GLU A 48 0.02 -14.91 -29.23
C GLU A 48 -0.47 -13.57 -28.66
N GLN A 49 -1.16 -13.59 -27.51
CA GLN A 49 -1.62 -12.38 -26.82
C GLN A 49 -0.43 -11.52 -26.36
N ARG A 50 0.61 -12.16 -25.80
CA ARG A 50 1.85 -11.44 -25.43
C ARG A 50 2.53 -10.84 -26.66
N ALA A 51 2.48 -11.52 -27.83
CA ALA A 51 3.07 -11.02 -29.07
C ALA A 51 2.35 -9.76 -29.59
N ARG A 52 1.03 -9.62 -29.37
CA ARG A 52 0.26 -8.41 -29.75
C ARG A 52 0.73 -7.14 -29.03
N CYS A 53 1.36 -7.27 -27.86
CA CYS A 53 1.96 -6.15 -27.15
C CYS A 53 3.39 -5.83 -27.61
N ARG A 54 3.97 -6.59 -28.56
CA ARG A 54 5.35 -6.46 -29.06
C ARG A 54 5.38 -6.00 -30.50
N VAL A 55 4.61 -4.96 -30.79
CA VAL A 55 4.50 -4.38 -32.13
C VAL A 55 5.44 -3.19 -32.28
N ALA A 56 5.67 -2.76 -33.51
CA ALA A 56 6.49 -1.56 -33.80
C ALA A 56 5.82 -0.30 -33.23
N LEU A 57 6.66 0.72 -32.96
CA LEU A 57 6.19 2.03 -32.51
C LEU A 57 5.20 2.62 -33.52
N PRO A 58 3.97 2.96 -33.10
CA PRO A 58 2.99 3.58 -33.99
C PRO A 58 3.46 4.96 -34.44
N ARG A 59 3.46 5.20 -35.75
CA ARG A 59 3.86 6.46 -36.38
C ARG A 59 2.68 7.27 -36.90
N GLY A 60 1.56 6.61 -37.14
CA GLY A 60 0.35 7.24 -37.63
C GLY A 60 -0.79 7.18 -36.60
N PRO A 61 -1.88 7.91 -36.82
CA PRO A 61 -3.05 7.88 -35.96
C PRO A 61 -3.76 6.52 -36.02
N GLY A 62 -4.32 6.11 -34.88
CA GLY A 62 -5.29 5.01 -34.77
C GLY A 62 -6.66 5.57 -34.40
N ARG A 63 -7.71 4.75 -34.57
CA ARG A 63 -9.07 5.10 -34.10
C ARG A 63 -9.18 4.69 -32.63
N LEU A 64 -9.75 5.58 -31.80
CA LEU A 64 -9.91 5.32 -30.37
C LEU A 64 -10.75 4.06 -30.10
N GLU A 65 -11.76 3.79 -30.90
CA GLU A 65 -12.60 2.60 -30.78
C GLU A 65 -11.81 1.29 -31.00
N ASP A 66 -10.85 1.30 -31.95
CA ASP A 66 -10.01 0.12 -32.23
C ASP A 66 -9.01 -0.12 -31.08
N VAL A 67 -8.44 0.95 -30.52
CA VAL A 67 -7.56 0.87 -29.34
C VAL A 67 -8.34 0.38 -28.12
N HIS A 68 -9.56 0.87 -27.91
CA HIS A 68 -10.43 0.39 -26.84
C HIS A 68 -10.81 -1.08 -27.02
N ALA A 69 -11.20 -1.49 -28.21
CA ALA A 69 -11.51 -2.89 -28.50
C ALA A 69 -10.30 -3.80 -28.26
N GLN A 70 -9.09 -3.37 -28.64
CA GLN A 70 -7.86 -4.08 -28.34
C GLN A 70 -7.60 -4.18 -26.83
N PHE A 71 -7.78 -3.09 -26.07
CA PHE A 71 -7.65 -3.11 -24.61
C PHE A 71 -8.62 -4.12 -23.98
N MET A 72 -9.88 -4.13 -24.39
CA MET A 72 -10.89 -5.05 -23.86
C MET A 72 -10.61 -6.51 -24.22
N ALA A 73 -10.01 -6.77 -25.38
CA ALA A 73 -9.67 -8.14 -25.82
C ALA A 73 -8.33 -8.66 -25.27
N ASP A 74 -7.31 -7.81 -25.23
CA ASP A 74 -5.92 -8.25 -25.04
C ASP A 74 -5.33 -7.85 -23.68
N VAL A 75 -5.93 -6.91 -22.92
CA VAL A 75 -5.40 -6.40 -21.66
C VAL A 75 -6.36 -6.65 -20.49
N ALA A 76 -7.60 -6.19 -20.59
CA ALA A 76 -8.56 -6.23 -19.48
C ALA A 76 -8.80 -7.64 -18.89
N PRO A 77 -8.84 -8.75 -19.67
CA PRO A 77 -9.04 -10.09 -19.14
C PRO A 77 -7.82 -10.69 -18.43
N TYR A 78 -6.62 -10.10 -18.62
CA TYR A 78 -5.34 -10.65 -18.17
C TYR A 78 -4.70 -9.88 -17.03
N GLY A 79 -5.49 -9.15 -16.24
CA GLY A 79 -5.02 -8.48 -15.02
C GLY A 79 -4.67 -9.47 -13.91
N SER A 80 -4.09 -8.97 -12.82
CA SER A 80 -3.68 -9.77 -11.64
C SER A 80 -4.84 -10.41 -10.88
N GLY A 81 -6.07 -10.00 -11.14
CA GLY A 81 -7.26 -10.55 -10.49
C GLY A 81 -7.61 -9.95 -9.14
N ASN A 82 -6.85 -8.97 -8.62
CA ASN A 82 -7.06 -8.40 -7.28
C ASN A 82 -8.46 -7.81 -7.03
N ARG A 83 -9.22 -7.51 -8.08
CA ARG A 83 -10.62 -7.07 -7.98
C ARG A 83 -11.60 -8.21 -7.71
N HIS A 84 -11.24 -9.46 -8.07
CA HIS A 84 -12.09 -10.63 -7.91
C HIS A 84 -12.19 -11.03 -6.43
N PRO A 85 -13.38 -11.41 -5.91
CA PRO A 85 -13.58 -11.75 -4.50
C PRO A 85 -12.75 -12.94 -4.00
N GLY A 86 -12.41 -13.88 -4.86
CA GLY A 86 -11.52 -15.02 -4.54
C GLY A 86 -10.02 -14.68 -4.49
N PHE A 87 -9.62 -13.43 -4.73
CA PHE A 87 -8.22 -13.03 -4.66
C PHE A 87 -7.77 -12.84 -3.21
N MET A 88 -6.82 -13.65 -2.79
CA MET A 88 -6.26 -13.65 -1.42
C MET A 88 -4.72 -13.69 -1.43
N GLY A 89 -4.12 -13.36 -2.58
CA GLY A 89 -2.67 -13.30 -2.75
C GLY A 89 -2.10 -11.94 -2.36
N TRP A 90 -0.85 -11.92 -1.94
CA TRP A 90 -0.12 -10.71 -1.53
C TRP A 90 -0.93 -9.84 -0.56
N VAL A 91 -0.90 -8.50 -0.72
CA VAL A 91 -1.77 -7.56 0.01
C VAL A 91 -2.21 -6.48 -0.99
N GLN A 92 -3.33 -6.71 -1.65
CA GLN A 92 -3.86 -5.82 -2.68
C GLN A 92 -5.35 -5.59 -2.45
N GLY A 93 -5.76 -4.32 -2.41
CA GLY A 93 -7.17 -3.95 -2.33
C GLY A 93 -7.93 -4.24 -3.62
N GLY A 94 -9.25 -4.40 -3.51
CA GLY A 94 -10.14 -4.68 -4.64
C GLY A 94 -10.47 -3.46 -5.51
N GLY A 95 -10.15 -2.26 -5.05
CA GLY A 95 -10.61 -1.01 -5.67
C GLY A 95 -12.13 -0.85 -5.63
N THR A 96 -12.62 0.38 -5.64
CA THR A 96 -14.06 0.68 -5.68
C THR A 96 -14.46 1.33 -6.99
N ALA A 97 -15.73 1.17 -7.40
CA ALA A 97 -16.28 1.87 -8.57
C ALA A 97 -16.25 3.40 -8.38
N VAL A 98 -16.53 3.89 -7.16
CA VAL A 98 -16.44 5.31 -6.83
C VAL A 98 -15.01 5.83 -7.01
N GLY A 99 -14.01 5.05 -6.57
CA GLY A 99 -12.60 5.41 -6.77
C GLY A 99 -12.21 5.46 -8.26
N MET A 100 -12.71 4.53 -9.08
CA MET A 100 -12.52 4.54 -10.53
C MET A 100 -13.11 5.81 -11.18
N LEU A 101 -14.34 6.20 -10.80
CA LEU A 101 -14.96 7.44 -11.30
C LEU A 101 -14.18 8.69 -10.87
N ALA A 102 -13.64 8.70 -9.66
CA ALA A 102 -12.79 9.79 -9.19
C ALA A 102 -11.48 9.88 -9.98
N GLU A 103 -10.87 8.74 -10.38
CA GLU A 103 -9.69 8.71 -11.26
C GLU A 103 -9.99 9.31 -12.64
N MET A 104 -11.16 9.02 -13.19
CA MET A 104 -11.61 9.65 -14.45
C MET A 104 -11.67 11.18 -14.31
N LEU A 105 -12.22 11.68 -13.19
CA LEU A 105 -12.30 13.13 -12.93
C LEU A 105 -10.91 13.72 -12.69
N ALA A 106 -10.00 13.00 -12.01
CA ALA A 106 -8.62 13.44 -11.80
C ALA A 106 -7.87 13.59 -13.12
N GLY A 107 -8.03 12.62 -14.03
CA GLY A 107 -7.47 12.69 -15.39
C GLY A 107 -8.04 13.82 -16.22
N GLY A 108 -9.37 14.05 -16.14
CA GLY A 108 -10.03 15.15 -16.85
C GLY A 108 -9.64 16.53 -16.34
N LEU A 109 -9.30 16.66 -15.04
CA LEU A 109 -8.83 17.93 -14.46
C LEU A 109 -7.34 18.19 -14.72
N ASP A 110 -6.54 17.14 -14.88
CA ASP A 110 -5.10 17.18 -15.15
C ASP A 110 -4.31 18.11 -14.20
N ALA A 111 -4.67 18.09 -12.90
CA ALA A 111 -4.08 18.98 -11.91
C ALA A 111 -2.71 18.45 -11.43
N ASN A 112 -1.67 19.29 -11.50
CA ASN A 112 -0.39 19.01 -10.86
C ASN A 112 -0.40 19.47 -9.40
N LEU A 113 -0.39 18.50 -8.47
CA LEU A 113 -0.39 18.75 -7.03
C LEU A 113 1.03 18.98 -6.44
N GLY A 114 1.99 19.40 -7.24
CA GLY A 114 3.32 19.77 -6.74
C GLY A 114 3.33 21.09 -5.95
N GLY A 115 2.38 21.97 -6.24
CA GLY A 115 2.26 23.29 -5.58
C GLY A 115 1.33 24.19 -6.37
N ARG A 116 1.27 25.46 -6.00
CA ARG A 116 0.41 26.50 -6.58
C ARG A 116 -0.88 26.68 -5.78
N ASP A 117 -1.55 27.82 -6.00
CA ASP A 117 -2.80 28.18 -5.34
C ASP A 117 -4.00 27.67 -6.16
N HIS A 118 -4.48 26.46 -5.87
CA HIS A 118 -5.64 25.87 -6.52
C HIS A 118 -6.32 24.79 -5.65
N MET A 119 -7.63 24.62 -5.82
CA MET A 119 -8.48 23.76 -4.97
C MET A 119 -8.03 22.27 -4.85
N PRO A 120 -7.48 21.58 -5.84
CA PRO A 120 -6.93 20.24 -5.65
C PRO A 120 -5.92 20.10 -4.50
N ILE A 121 -5.12 21.14 -4.23
CA ILE A 121 -4.21 21.19 -3.07
C ILE A 121 -5.00 21.16 -1.75
N GLU A 122 -6.09 21.92 -1.67
CA GLU A 122 -6.93 21.97 -0.47
C GLU A 122 -7.66 20.63 -0.21
N VAL A 123 -8.01 19.89 -1.26
CA VAL A 123 -8.55 18.53 -1.12
C VAL A 123 -7.51 17.58 -0.49
N GLU A 124 -6.26 17.63 -0.91
CA GLU A 124 -5.19 16.82 -0.28
C GLU A 124 -4.97 17.24 1.17
N ARG A 125 -4.90 18.56 1.46
CA ARG A 125 -4.80 19.10 2.83
C ARG A 125 -5.95 18.63 3.72
N GLN A 126 -7.17 18.60 3.19
CA GLN A 126 -8.34 18.14 3.94
C GLN A 126 -8.21 16.66 4.33
N VAL A 127 -7.78 15.79 3.41
CA VAL A 127 -7.56 14.38 3.74
C VAL A 127 -6.41 14.22 4.75
N VAL A 128 -5.34 14.99 4.62
CA VAL A 128 -4.26 15.02 5.62
C VAL A 128 -4.80 15.38 7.01
N ALA A 129 -5.63 16.44 7.11
CA ALA A 129 -6.22 16.86 8.38
C ALA A 129 -7.14 15.76 8.98
N TRP A 130 -7.95 15.10 8.16
CA TRP A 130 -8.79 13.98 8.61
C TRP A 130 -7.97 12.81 9.14
N MET A 131 -6.83 12.49 8.49
CA MET A 131 -5.96 11.42 8.96
C MET A 131 -5.19 11.83 10.23
N ALA A 132 -4.79 13.10 10.35
CA ALA A 132 -4.17 13.61 11.56
C ALA A 132 -5.14 13.54 12.77
N GLU A 133 -6.41 13.83 12.57
CA GLU A 133 -7.47 13.66 13.58
C GLU A 133 -7.66 12.19 13.92
N LEU A 134 -7.86 11.32 12.91
CA LEU A 134 -8.11 9.89 13.09
C LEU A 134 -7.00 9.20 13.91
N PHE A 135 -5.75 9.52 13.61
CA PHE A 135 -4.59 8.90 14.27
C PHE A 135 -4.04 9.68 15.47
N GLY A 136 -4.68 10.77 15.90
CA GLY A 136 -4.24 11.52 17.06
C GLY A 136 -2.89 12.24 16.89
N PHE A 137 -2.55 12.66 15.67
CA PHE A 137 -1.29 13.38 15.39
C PHE A 137 -1.37 14.88 15.71
N GLY A 138 -2.58 15.41 15.89
CA GLY A 138 -2.80 16.83 16.19
C GLY A 138 -2.86 17.72 14.93
N PRO A 139 -3.31 18.98 15.10
CA PRO A 139 -3.59 19.87 13.96
C PRO A 139 -2.34 20.40 13.24
N GLU A 140 -1.19 20.35 13.90
CA GLU A 140 0.10 20.80 13.35
C GLU A 140 0.81 19.69 12.53
N ALA A 141 0.21 18.51 12.40
CA ALA A 141 0.78 17.44 11.62
C ALA A 141 0.75 17.76 10.13
N SER A 142 1.73 17.24 9.42
CA SER A 142 1.78 17.26 7.96
C SER A 142 1.60 15.86 7.37
N GLY A 143 1.24 15.79 6.11
CA GLY A 143 1.12 14.51 5.41
C GLY A 143 1.22 14.70 3.91
N LEU A 144 1.39 13.58 3.19
CA LEU A 144 1.54 13.60 1.74
C LEU A 144 1.07 12.29 1.12
N PHE A 145 0.34 12.38 0.02
CA PHE A 145 0.05 11.22 -0.82
C PHE A 145 1.27 10.86 -1.68
N MET A 146 1.54 9.56 -1.75
CA MET A 146 2.67 8.97 -2.48
C MET A 146 2.20 7.75 -3.29
N THR A 147 3.08 7.15 -4.09
CA THR A 147 2.76 5.93 -4.84
C THR A 147 2.48 4.73 -3.93
N GLY A 148 3.12 4.69 -2.76
CA GLY A 148 2.92 3.60 -1.79
C GLY A 148 3.79 3.80 -0.57
N THR A 149 3.55 2.97 0.45
CA THR A 149 4.32 3.01 1.70
C THR A 149 5.81 2.77 1.51
N SER A 150 6.26 2.15 0.43
CA SER A 150 7.70 2.05 0.14
C SER A 150 8.36 3.43 0.04
N VAL A 151 7.69 4.41 -0.59
CA VAL A 151 8.18 5.81 -0.66
C VAL A 151 7.90 6.53 0.66
N ALA A 152 6.75 6.30 1.29
CA ALA A 152 6.42 6.90 2.58
C ALA A 152 7.43 6.50 3.67
N ASN A 153 7.79 5.22 3.74
CA ASN A 153 8.82 4.70 4.65
C ASN A 153 10.21 5.28 4.35
N LEU A 154 10.58 5.42 3.06
CA LEU A 154 11.82 6.09 2.67
C LEU A 154 11.85 7.54 3.18
N CYS A 155 10.75 8.29 3.01
CA CYS A 155 10.64 9.66 3.50
C CYS A 155 10.72 9.73 5.03
N ALA A 156 10.06 8.80 5.74
CA ALA A 156 10.14 8.72 7.20
C ALA A 156 11.57 8.46 7.69
N VAL A 157 12.32 7.56 7.05
CA VAL A 157 13.74 7.30 7.35
C VAL A 157 14.60 8.53 7.07
N LEU A 158 14.33 9.28 5.97
CA LEU A 158 15.03 10.55 5.68
C LEU A 158 14.78 11.59 6.76
N ILE A 159 13.54 11.76 7.20
CA ILE A 159 13.17 12.72 8.25
C ILE A 159 13.86 12.33 9.57
N ALA A 160 13.82 11.04 9.95
CA ALA A 160 14.50 10.55 11.15
C ALA A 160 16.03 10.72 11.07
N ARG A 161 16.63 10.47 9.90
CA ARG A 161 18.06 10.70 9.63
C ARG A 161 18.44 12.16 9.84
N ASP A 162 17.71 13.08 9.22
CA ASP A 162 18.01 14.51 9.26
C ASP A 162 17.78 15.07 10.69
N ARG A 163 16.80 14.56 11.43
CA ARG A 163 16.60 14.85 12.86
C ARG A 163 17.79 14.39 13.71
N ALA A 164 18.34 13.20 13.41
CA ALA A 164 19.42 12.61 14.22
C ALA A 164 20.81 13.20 13.92
N LEU A 165 21.07 13.53 12.64
CA LEU A 165 22.38 13.96 12.13
C LEU A 165 22.48 15.47 11.91
N GLY A 166 21.36 16.18 11.93
CA GLY A 166 21.30 17.62 11.62
C GLY A 166 21.17 17.89 10.11
N ALA A 167 20.78 19.13 9.79
CA ALA A 167 20.52 19.54 8.40
C ALA A 167 21.74 19.48 7.48
N ASP A 168 22.95 19.55 8.04
CA ASP A 168 24.20 19.53 7.27
C ASP A 168 24.41 18.22 6.51
N VAL A 169 23.77 17.12 6.92
CA VAL A 169 23.83 15.84 6.20
C VAL A 169 23.35 15.96 4.75
N ARG A 170 22.46 16.88 4.45
CA ARG A 170 21.98 17.18 3.10
C ARG A 170 23.07 17.77 2.18
N HIS A 171 24.06 18.46 2.75
CA HIS A 171 25.17 19.05 2.02
C HIS A 171 26.40 18.15 1.99
N THR A 172 26.67 17.45 3.10
CA THR A 172 27.90 16.68 3.28
C THR A 172 27.76 15.19 2.96
N GLY A 173 26.51 14.72 2.80
CA GLY A 173 26.19 13.29 2.67
C GLY A 173 26.34 12.53 3.99
N VAL A 174 25.90 11.26 3.99
CA VAL A 174 26.06 10.36 5.13
C VAL A 174 27.49 9.82 5.15
N ARG A 175 28.14 9.93 6.31
CA ARG A 175 29.47 9.35 6.59
C ARG A 175 29.31 8.26 7.66
N ASP A 176 30.41 7.79 8.24
CA ASP A 176 30.33 6.90 9.41
C ASP A 176 29.84 7.70 10.63
N VAL A 177 28.53 7.67 10.83
CA VAL A 177 27.82 8.58 11.75
C VAL A 177 27.43 7.94 13.09
N GLY A 178 27.75 6.67 13.31
CA GLY A 178 27.52 6.00 14.58
C GLY A 178 26.05 5.91 15.00
N VAL A 179 25.07 6.01 14.06
CA VAL A 179 23.63 5.85 14.33
C VAL A 179 23.12 4.48 13.91
N VAL A 180 22.07 3.99 14.55
CA VAL A 180 21.49 2.68 14.32
C VAL A 180 19.97 2.71 14.46
N ALA A 181 19.27 1.97 13.60
CA ALA A 181 17.82 1.77 13.60
C ALA A 181 17.46 0.34 14.02
N TYR A 182 16.22 0.15 14.44
CA TYR A 182 15.68 -1.14 14.89
C TYR A 182 14.33 -1.40 14.27
N ALA A 183 14.09 -2.64 13.85
CA ALA A 183 12.82 -3.16 13.37
C ALA A 183 12.72 -4.65 13.65
N SER A 184 11.52 -5.24 13.60
CA SER A 184 11.36 -6.69 13.74
C SER A 184 11.96 -7.43 12.55
N LYS A 185 12.31 -8.71 12.69
CA LYS A 185 12.65 -9.60 11.56
C LYS A 185 11.52 -9.77 10.56
N GLY A 186 10.26 -9.52 10.98
CA GLY A 186 9.08 -9.53 10.12
C GLY A 186 8.83 -8.22 9.38
N VAL A 187 9.73 -7.23 9.48
CA VAL A 187 9.58 -5.94 8.80
C VAL A 187 9.59 -6.12 7.28
N HIS A 188 8.78 -5.32 6.59
CA HIS A 188 8.76 -5.33 5.13
C HIS A 188 10.10 -4.84 4.55
N SER A 189 10.57 -5.48 3.48
CA SER A 189 11.87 -5.19 2.83
C SER A 189 12.06 -3.74 2.38
N CYS A 190 10.98 -2.95 2.28
CA CYS A 190 11.06 -1.53 1.94
C CYS A 190 11.80 -0.70 3.00
N ILE A 191 11.78 -1.10 4.28
CA ILE A 191 12.57 -0.45 5.34
C ILE A 191 14.06 -0.72 5.15
N ILE A 192 14.44 -1.97 4.85
CA ILE A 192 15.84 -2.32 4.52
C ILE A 192 16.31 -1.52 3.30
N ARG A 193 15.48 -1.44 2.26
CA ARG A 193 15.75 -0.65 1.06
C ARG A 193 15.83 0.85 1.36
N ALA A 194 15.01 1.38 2.27
CA ALA A 194 15.07 2.77 2.69
C ALA A 194 16.40 3.08 3.39
N MET A 195 16.93 2.18 4.23
CA MET A 195 18.26 2.34 4.83
C MET A 195 19.37 2.40 3.78
N ASP A 196 19.27 1.57 2.73
CA ASP A 196 20.20 1.59 1.60
C ASP A 196 20.11 2.92 0.84
N MET A 197 18.91 3.29 0.37
CA MET A 197 18.68 4.48 -0.46
C MET A 197 18.99 5.80 0.26
N THR A 198 18.90 5.83 1.59
CA THR A 198 19.27 7.00 2.41
C THR A 198 20.77 7.11 2.66
N GLY A 199 21.56 6.15 2.19
CA GLY A 199 23.01 6.09 2.38
C GLY A 199 23.45 5.65 3.77
N LEU A 200 22.53 5.24 4.64
CA LEU A 200 22.83 4.72 5.99
C LEU A 200 23.40 3.31 5.94
N GLY A 201 22.96 2.49 4.97
CA GLY A 201 23.39 1.11 4.79
C GLY A 201 22.57 0.11 5.63
N TRP A 202 22.51 -1.12 5.15
CA TRP A 202 21.71 -2.20 5.77
C TRP A 202 22.21 -2.58 7.16
N ASP A 203 23.54 -2.57 7.37
CA ASP A 203 24.15 -2.95 8.64
C ASP A 203 23.79 -2.01 9.80
N ARG A 204 23.20 -0.84 9.50
CA ARG A 204 22.69 0.11 10.48
C ARG A 204 21.24 -0.18 10.90
N LEU A 205 20.59 -1.21 10.33
CA LEU A 205 19.30 -1.71 10.77
C LEU A 205 19.48 -3.01 11.56
N ARG A 206 19.11 -3.01 12.84
CA ARG A 206 19.05 -4.21 13.66
C ARG A 206 17.71 -4.89 13.45
N LEU A 207 17.73 -6.11 12.92
CA LEU A 207 16.55 -6.96 12.81
C LEU A 207 16.39 -7.74 14.12
N ILE A 208 15.40 -7.35 14.90
CA ILE A 208 15.12 -7.87 16.24
C ILE A 208 14.27 -9.13 16.14
N GLU A 209 14.54 -10.12 16.98
CA GLU A 209 13.75 -11.34 17.10
C GLU A 209 12.28 -11.02 17.40
N THR A 210 11.39 -11.90 16.96
CA THR A 210 9.96 -11.82 17.24
C THR A 210 9.57 -12.80 18.34
N ASP A 211 8.45 -12.54 19.00
CA ASP A 211 7.82 -13.45 19.95
C ASP A 211 6.99 -14.54 19.24
N ALA A 212 6.19 -15.28 20.02
CA ALA A 212 5.34 -16.36 19.51
C ALA A 212 4.19 -15.84 18.60
N ASP A 213 3.80 -14.58 18.73
CA ASP A 213 2.79 -13.92 17.91
C ASP A 213 3.41 -13.23 16.68
N HIS A 214 4.69 -13.45 16.42
CA HIS A 214 5.48 -12.82 15.37
C HIS A 214 5.60 -11.29 15.50
N ALA A 215 5.28 -10.71 16.65
CA ALA A 215 5.51 -9.31 16.98
C ALA A 215 6.96 -9.12 17.48
N ILE A 216 7.48 -7.89 17.36
CA ILE A 216 8.84 -7.58 17.84
C ILE A 216 8.97 -7.87 19.34
N SER A 217 10.03 -8.59 19.73
CA SER A 217 10.33 -8.85 21.14
C SER A 217 10.90 -7.60 21.81
N LEU A 218 10.14 -6.96 22.69
CA LEU A 218 10.62 -5.79 23.44
C LEU A 218 11.88 -6.09 24.28
N PRO A 219 11.97 -7.25 25.01
CA PRO A 219 13.21 -7.59 25.72
C PRO A 219 14.43 -7.75 24.80
N ALA A 220 14.24 -8.34 23.60
CA ALA A 220 15.31 -8.46 22.62
C ALA A 220 15.73 -7.11 22.05
N LEU A 221 14.78 -6.21 21.82
CA LEU A 221 15.03 -4.82 21.39
C LEU A 221 15.86 -4.07 22.45
N GLU A 222 15.45 -4.13 23.71
CA GLU A 222 16.19 -3.48 24.82
C GLU A 222 17.62 -4.02 24.96
N ALA A 223 17.81 -5.32 24.85
CA ALA A 223 19.14 -5.93 24.86
C ALA A 223 20.01 -5.45 23.68
N ALA A 224 19.45 -5.35 22.48
CA ALA A 224 20.16 -4.85 21.30
C ALA A 224 20.54 -3.37 21.45
N ILE A 225 19.64 -2.54 21.95
CA ILE A 225 19.91 -1.12 22.23
C ILE A 225 21.04 -0.97 23.27
N ALA A 226 21.00 -1.74 24.36
CA ALA A 226 22.04 -1.71 25.37
C ALA A 226 23.42 -2.10 24.81
N ALA A 227 23.48 -3.11 23.97
CA ALA A 227 24.71 -3.54 23.30
C ALA A 227 25.25 -2.48 22.33
N ASP A 228 24.40 -1.87 21.51
CA ASP A 228 24.80 -0.81 20.58
C ASP A 228 25.27 0.45 21.31
N ARG A 229 24.63 0.84 22.42
CA ARG A 229 25.09 1.95 23.28
C ARG A 229 26.45 1.66 23.91
N ALA A 230 26.68 0.45 24.38
CA ALA A 230 27.98 0.04 24.90
C ALA A 230 29.09 0.07 23.84
N ALA A 231 28.72 -0.13 22.57
CA ALA A 231 29.60 0.01 21.40
C ALA A 231 29.74 1.48 20.91
N GLY A 232 29.13 2.45 21.60
CA GLY A 232 29.18 3.87 21.23
C GLY A 232 28.23 4.28 20.09
N LEU A 233 27.30 3.42 19.73
CA LEU A 233 26.29 3.71 18.73
C LEU A 233 25.06 4.39 19.34
N LYS A 234 24.39 5.25 18.55
CA LYS A 234 23.21 6.00 18.98
C LYS A 234 21.96 5.47 18.29
N PRO A 235 20.95 4.97 19.02
CA PRO A 235 19.63 4.74 18.50
C PRO A 235 19.05 6.00 17.86
N PHE A 236 18.60 5.94 16.60
CA PHE A 236 17.99 7.10 15.95
C PHE A 236 16.56 6.84 15.46
N LEU A 237 16.21 5.58 15.20
CA LEU A 237 14.91 5.19 14.67
C LEU A 237 14.50 3.82 15.21
N ILE A 238 13.27 3.71 15.69
CA ILE A 238 12.58 2.46 15.97
C ILE A 238 11.37 2.38 15.05
N VAL A 239 11.26 1.28 14.30
CA VAL A 239 10.14 1.01 13.38
C VAL A 239 9.25 -0.05 14.00
N GLY A 240 8.00 0.32 14.30
CA GLY A 240 6.94 -0.61 14.67
C GLY A 240 6.13 -0.99 13.43
N THR A 241 5.66 -2.22 13.37
CA THR A 241 4.85 -2.73 12.27
C THR A 241 3.40 -2.92 12.71
N ALA A 242 2.46 -2.27 12.03
CA ALA A 242 1.03 -2.50 12.22
C ALA A 242 0.49 -3.37 11.08
N GLY A 243 0.61 -4.69 11.25
CA GLY A 243 0.26 -5.69 10.25
C GLY A 243 1.45 -6.11 9.38
N SER A 244 2.25 -7.07 9.85
CA SER A 244 3.38 -7.60 9.09
C SER A 244 2.93 -8.29 7.79
N VAL A 245 3.77 -8.22 6.75
CA VAL A 245 3.41 -8.71 5.42
C VAL A 245 3.17 -10.21 5.38
N ASP A 246 3.91 -10.99 6.18
CA ASP A 246 3.81 -12.45 6.14
C ASP A 246 2.58 -12.99 6.89
N VAL A 247 2.35 -12.53 8.12
CA VAL A 247 1.35 -13.13 9.02
C VAL A 247 0.32 -12.13 9.57
N GLY A 248 0.44 -10.83 9.26
CA GLY A 248 -0.46 -9.80 9.79
C GLY A 248 -0.23 -9.49 11.27
N ALA A 249 0.95 -9.77 11.82
CA ALA A 249 1.28 -9.46 13.21
C ALA A 249 1.33 -7.94 13.44
N ILE A 250 0.89 -7.52 14.62
CA ILE A 250 0.93 -6.12 15.07
C ILE A 250 1.89 -6.06 16.25
N ASP A 251 2.92 -5.21 16.16
CA ASP A 251 3.87 -4.99 17.23
C ASP A 251 3.20 -4.26 18.42
N ASP A 252 3.76 -4.41 19.64
CA ASP A 252 3.36 -3.59 20.78
C ASP A 252 3.82 -2.13 20.56
N LEU A 253 2.96 -1.36 19.85
CA LEU A 253 3.27 0.02 19.48
C LEU A 253 3.42 0.94 20.70
N ALA A 254 2.68 0.68 21.78
CA ALA A 254 2.79 1.47 23.02
C ALA A 254 4.13 1.21 23.70
N GLY A 255 4.53 -0.05 23.84
CA GLY A 255 5.84 -0.42 24.37
C GLY A 255 7.00 0.12 23.53
N LEU A 256 6.88 0.07 22.19
CA LEU A 256 7.86 0.66 21.28
C LEU A 256 7.97 2.18 21.43
N ALA A 257 6.83 2.87 21.58
CA ALA A 257 6.80 4.32 21.82
C ALA A 257 7.49 4.68 23.14
N ASP A 258 7.30 3.90 24.22
CA ASP A 258 7.98 4.09 25.50
C ASP A 258 9.50 3.95 25.35
N ILE A 259 9.95 2.90 24.65
CA ILE A 259 11.37 2.67 24.39
C ILE A 259 11.94 3.81 23.54
N ALA A 260 11.28 4.20 22.44
CA ALA A 260 11.75 5.28 21.56
C ALA A 260 11.89 6.60 22.31
N ALA A 261 10.91 6.96 23.15
CA ALA A 261 10.96 8.17 23.98
C ALA A 261 12.13 8.14 24.97
N ARG A 262 12.33 7.02 25.66
CA ARG A 262 13.44 6.82 26.61
C ARG A 262 14.81 6.94 25.94
N GLU A 263 14.93 6.39 24.72
CA GLU A 263 16.17 6.37 23.97
C GLU A 263 16.44 7.65 23.17
N GLY A 264 15.44 8.55 23.03
CA GLY A 264 15.52 9.75 22.21
C GLY A 264 15.57 9.43 20.69
N ALA A 265 15.08 8.26 20.30
CA ALA A 265 14.94 7.81 18.91
C ALA A 265 13.62 8.28 18.33
N ALA A 266 13.56 8.43 17.01
CA ALA A 266 12.29 8.61 16.31
C ALA A 266 11.49 7.30 16.34
N PHE A 267 10.17 7.39 16.51
CA PHE A 267 9.25 6.27 16.41
C PHE A 267 8.44 6.38 15.11
N HIS A 268 8.65 5.42 14.21
CA HIS A 268 7.92 5.32 12.96
C HIS A 268 7.05 4.07 12.97
N VAL A 269 5.81 4.19 12.48
CA VAL A 269 4.92 3.04 12.29
C VAL A 269 4.75 2.75 10.80
N ASP A 270 5.24 1.57 10.37
CA ASP A 270 4.84 1.00 9.09
C ASP A 270 3.45 0.35 9.25
N GLY A 271 2.44 1.12 8.92
CA GLY A 271 1.03 0.74 8.98
C GLY A 271 0.44 0.41 7.61
N ALA A 272 1.28 0.07 6.64
CA ALA A 272 0.91 -0.21 5.25
C ALA A 272 -0.32 -1.10 5.10
N LEU A 273 -0.41 -2.15 5.92
CA LEU A 273 -1.55 -3.06 5.94
C LEU A 273 -2.57 -2.67 7.00
N GLY A 274 -2.16 -2.54 8.25
CA GLY A 274 -3.06 -2.60 9.39
C GLY A 274 -3.43 -1.27 10.04
N ALA A 275 -2.81 -0.12 9.66
CA ALA A 275 -3.08 1.16 10.32
C ALA A 275 -4.58 1.53 10.31
N LEU A 276 -5.27 1.33 9.17
CA LEU A 276 -6.71 1.59 9.08
C LEU A 276 -7.58 0.65 9.93
N GLY A 277 -6.98 -0.37 10.57
CA GLY A 277 -7.63 -1.20 11.57
C GLY A 277 -8.15 -0.42 12.79
N VAL A 278 -7.67 0.80 13.03
CA VAL A 278 -8.23 1.72 14.04
C VAL A 278 -9.71 2.03 13.83
N LEU A 279 -10.22 1.82 12.61
CA LEU A 279 -11.63 2.00 12.25
C LEU A 279 -12.51 0.80 12.63
N ALA A 280 -11.92 -0.37 12.92
CA ALA A 280 -12.62 -1.58 13.31
C ALA A 280 -12.52 -1.75 14.85
N PRO A 281 -13.64 -1.69 15.60
CA PRO A 281 -13.62 -1.70 17.07
C PRO A 281 -12.92 -2.90 17.70
N GLU A 282 -12.97 -4.05 17.04
CA GLU A 282 -12.32 -5.30 17.47
C GLU A 282 -10.80 -5.32 17.22
N ILE A 283 -10.30 -4.47 16.31
CA ILE A 283 -8.87 -4.37 15.97
C ILE A 283 -8.22 -3.17 16.64
N ALA A 284 -8.93 -2.05 16.78
CA ALA A 284 -8.43 -0.78 17.28
C ALA A 284 -7.63 -0.89 18.59
N PRO A 285 -8.03 -1.71 19.60
CA PRO A 285 -7.27 -1.83 20.85
C PRO A 285 -5.84 -2.37 20.65
N ARG A 286 -5.60 -3.15 19.60
CA ARG A 286 -4.28 -3.71 19.28
C ARG A 286 -3.34 -2.71 18.64
N LEU A 287 -3.86 -1.57 18.20
CA LEU A 287 -3.11 -0.47 17.59
C LEU A 287 -2.84 0.68 18.58
N ALA A 288 -3.15 0.48 19.87
CA ALA A 288 -2.84 1.45 20.92
C ALA A 288 -1.34 1.80 20.89
N GLY A 289 -1.02 3.09 20.95
CA GLY A 289 0.34 3.61 20.79
C GLY A 289 0.65 4.16 19.39
N ILE A 290 -0.18 3.89 18.37
CA ILE A 290 -0.01 4.46 17.04
C ILE A 290 -0.09 5.99 17.06
N GLU A 291 -0.90 6.55 17.96
CA GLU A 291 -1.08 7.98 18.19
C GLU A 291 0.16 8.67 18.79
N ARG A 292 1.16 7.88 19.19
CA ARG A 292 2.43 8.38 19.76
C ARG A 292 3.58 8.39 18.74
N ALA A 293 3.35 7.89 17.53
CA ALA A 293 4.37 7.86 16.48
C ALA A 293 4.79 9.28 16.05
N ASP A 294 6.07 9.44 15.70
CA ASP A 294 6.60 10.64 15.03
C ASP A 294 6.17 10.66 13.56
N SER A 295 6.03 9.48 12.95
CA SER A 295 5.52 9.32 11.58
C SER A 295 4.79 7.99 11.39
N LEU A 296 3.82 7.99 10.48
CA LEU A 296 3.00 6.83 10.12
C LEU A 296 2.91 6.72 8.60
N ALA A 297 3.22 5.55 8.05
CA ALA A 297 2.99 5.24 6.65
C ALA A 297 1.81 4.27 6.49
N LEU A 298 0.92 4.50 5.53
CA LEU A 298 -0.20 3.61 5.23
C LEU A 298 -0.55 3.59 3.74
N ASP A 299 -1.26 2.53 3.29
CA ASP A 299 -1.74 2.40 1.92
C ASP A 299 -3.27 2.36 1.86
N PHE A 300 -3.89 3.40 1.30
CA PHE A 300 -5.33 3.40 1.02
C PHE A 300 -5.71 2.37 -0.06
N HIS A 301 -4.78 1.98 -0.93
CA HIS A 301 -5.01 0.97 -1.95
C HIS A 301 -4.90 -0.49 -1.44
N LYS A 302 -4.80 -0.68 -0.11
CA LYS A 302 -4.89 -1.99 0.58
C LYS A 302 -6.24 -2.08 1.30
N LEU A 303 -6.27 -2.08 2.64
CA LEU A 303 -7.53 -2.11 3.39
C LEU A 303 -8.42 -0.90 3.14
N GLY A 304 -7.88 0.23 2.71
CA GLY A 304 -8.65 1.41 2.29
C GLY A 304 -9.41 1.27 0.97
N GLN A 305 -9.24 0.16 0.23
CA GLN A 305 -9.97 -0.16 -1.01
C GLN A 305 -9.88 0.89 -2.12
N ALA A 306 -8.93 1.84 -2.06
CA ALA A 306 -8.73 2.79 -3.15
C ALA A 306 -8.10 2.09 -4.37
N PRO A 307 -8.45 2.49 -5.60
CA PRO A 307 -7.69 2.07 -6.77
C PRO A 307 -6.22 2.48 -6.68
N TYR A 308 -5.33 1.68 -7.25
CA TYR A 308 -3.89 1.99 -7.33
C TYR A 308 -3.65 3.29 -8.09
N ASP A 309 -2.70 4.15 -7.62
CA ASP A 309 -1.96 4.05 -6.37
C ASP A 309 -2.43 5.13 -5.36
N ALA A 310 -2.31 4.84 -4.05
CA ALA A 310 -2.63 5.78 -2.98
C ALA A 310 -1.92 5.37 -1.67
N GLY A 311 -0.59 5.53 -1.65
CA GLY A 311 0.20 5.51 -0.41
C GLY A 311 0.14 6.85 0.29
N PHE A 312 0.37 6.87 1.59
CA PHE A 312 0.25 8.06 2.42
C PHE A 312 1.28 8.07 3.55
N LEU A 313 1.86 9.24 3.79
CA LEU A 313 2.72 9.52 4.94
C LEU A 313 2.07 10.59 5.82
N LEU A 314 2.05 10.37 7.13
CA LEU A 314 1.68 11.34 8.14
C LEU A 314 2.89 11.58 9.04
N VAL A 315 3.18 12.83 9.36
CA VAL A 315 4.34 13.25 10.15
C VAL A 315 3.90 14.27 11.20
N ARG A 316 4.27 14.05 12.46
CA ARG A 316 3.86 14.88 13.58
C ARG A 316 4.51 16.27 13.55
N ASP A 317 5.81 16.34 13.29
CA ASP A 317 6.57 17.60 13.16
C ASP A 317 6.61 18.07 11.71
N ALA A 318 5.63 18.90 11.31
CA ALA A 318 5.55 19.45 9.96
C ALA A 318 6.81 20.25 9.57
N ALA A 319 7.43 20.94 10.52
CA ALA A 319 8.63 21.72 10.25
C ALA A 319 9.84 20.82 9.95
N ALA A 320 9.99 19.71 10.68
CA ALA A 320 11.02 18.70 10.36
C ALA A 320 10.75 18.07 8.99
N HIS A 321 9.48 17.73 8.71
CA HIS A 321 9.07 17.18 7.42
C HIS A 321 9.45 18.11 6.28
N GLN A 322 9.03 19.38 6.36
CA GLN A 322 9.34 20.38 5.34
C GLN A 322 10.84 20.60 5.18
N ARG A 323 11.60 20.79 6.28
CA ARG A 323 13.07 20.99 6.21
C ARG A 323 13.79 19.87 5.48
N THR A 324 13.31 18.63 5.56
CA THR A 324 13.96 17.48 4.91
C THR A 324 13.84 17.54 3.39
N PHE A 325 12.78 18.13 2.85
CA PHE A 325 12.51 18.08 1.39
C PHE A 325 12.62 19.43 0.70
N THR A 326 12.39 20.55 1.40
CA THR A 326 12.46 21.86 0.76
C THR A 326 13.84 22.13 0.12
N TYR A 327 13.81 22.59 -1.13
CA TYR A 327 14.96 23.06 -1.87
C TYR A 327 14.72 24.50 -2.34
N SER A 328 15.27 25.47 -1.63
CA SER A 328 14.89 26.88 -1.73
C SER A 328 15.60 27.69 -2.84
N GLU A 329 16.54 27.09 -3.60
CA GLU A 329 17.41 27.86 -4.52
C GLU A 329 16.83 28.10 -5.91
N ALA A 330 15.87 27.29 -6.36
CA ALA A 330 15.28 27.43 -7.69
C ALA A 330 14.30 28.61 -7.76
N ALA A 331 14.66 29.67 -8.47
CA ALA A 331 13.87 30.91 -8.53
C ALA A 331 12.42 30.71 -9.00
N TYR A 332 12.16 29.72 -9.87
CA TYR A 332 10.80 29.40 -10.38
C TYR A 332 9.93 28.63 -9.39
N LEU A 333 10.51 28.13 -8.28
CA LEU A 333 9.83 27.44 -7.19
C LEU A 333 9.61 28.35 -5.97
N ARG A 334 9.87 29.64 -6.09
CA ARG A 334 9.62 30.56 -4.97
C ARG A 334 8.13 30.86 -4.88
N HIS A 335 7.62 30.79 -3.64
CA HIS A 335 6.25 31.22 -3.33
C HIS A 335 6.11 32.72 -3.60
N ALA A 336 5.03 33.12 -4.28
CA ALA A 336 4.66 34.51 -4.46
C ALA A 336 3.63 34.90 -3.39
N GLU A 337 3.53 36.19 -3.09
CA GLU A 337 2.55 36.70 -2.14
C GLU A 337 1.10 36.55 -2.64
N ARG A 338 0.90 36.45 -3.96
CA ARG A 338 -0.43 36.34 -4.58
C ARG A 338 -0.36 35.71 -5.98
N GLY A 339 -1.54 35.31 -6.46
CA GLY A 339 -1.70 34.72 -7.79
C GLY A 339 -1.41 33.21 -7.77
N LEU A 340 -1.39 32.59 -8.93
CA LEU A 340 -1.25 31.14 -9.07
C LEU A 340 0.02 30.59 -8.39
N ALA A 341 1.10 31.36 -8.31
CA ALA A 341 2.33 30.99 -7.62
C ALA A 341 2.28 31.29 -6.10
N GLY A 342 1.15 31.69 -5.57
CA GLY A 342 0.87 31.86 -4.14
C GLY A 342 0.58 30.53 -3.44
N GLY A 343 -0.11 30.64 -2.30
CA GLY A 343 -0.47 29.51 -1.45
C GLY A 343 0.58 29.24 -0.38
N GLU A 344 0.08 28.86 0.80
CA GLU A 344 0.93 28.65 1.98
C GLU A 344 1.61 27.28 1.99
N TRP A 345 0.97 26.29 1.38
CA TRP A 345 1.40 24.90 1.42
C TRP A 345 1.59 24.33 0.02
N TRP A 346 2.82 23.95 -0.29
CA TRP A 346 3.15 23.27 -1.53
C TRP A 346 3.61 21.86 -1.23
N PRO A 347 2.90 20.82 -1.69
CA PRO A 347 3.26 19.42 -1.44
C PRO A 347 4.66 19.01 -1.88
N CYS A 348 5.24 19.65 -2.89
CA CYS A 348 6.62 19.37 -3.32
C CYS A 348 7.68 19.73 -2.27
N ASP A 349 7.33 20.53 -1.26
CA ASP A 349 8.21 20.85 -0.13
C ASP A 349 8.20 19.74 0.97
N PHE A 350 7.36 18.72 0.80
CA PHE A 350 7.15 17.65 1.77
C PHE A 350 7.48 16.25 1.21
N GLY A 351 8.04 16.15 0.03
CA GLY A 351 8.36 14.85 -0.58
C GLY A 351 9.31 14.96 -1.76
N PRO A 352 9.71 13.82 -2.36
CA PRO A 352 10.69 13.79 -3.44
C PRO A 352 10.11 14.22 -4.79
N ASP A 353 8.79 14.23 -4.96
CA ASP A 353 8.13 14.47 -6.23
C ASP A 353 7.84 15.96 -6.43
N LEU A 354 8.33 16.54 -7.52
CA LEU A 354 7.96 17.89 -7.93
C LEU A 354 6.62 17.91 -8.66
N SER A 355 6.45 17.05 -9.66
CA SER A 355 5.17 16.87 -10.37
C SER A 355 4.40 15.72 -9.74
N ARG A 356 3.15 15.98 -9.33
CA ARG A 356 2.35 15.02 -8.57
C ARG A 356 0.93 14.92 -9.14
N GLY A 357 0.46 13.70 -9.35
CA GLY A 357 -0.93 13.44 -9.73
C GLY A 357 -1.90 13.60 -8.56
N PHE A 358 -3.19 13.71 -8.86
CA PHE A 358 -4.25 13.95 -7.87
C PHE A 358 -4.69 12.67 -7.14
N ARG A 359 -3.75 11.98 -6.45
CA ARG A 359 -4.00 10.74 -5.70
C ARG A 359 -5.03 10.89 -4.60
N ALA A 360 -5.07 12.05 -3.96
CA ALA A 360 -6.01 12.34 -2.87
C ALA A 360 -7.48 12.29 -3.31
N LEU A 361 -7.81 12.59 -4.58
CA LEU A 361 -9.19 12.74 -5.04
C LEU A 361 -10.00 11.45 -4.84
N LYS A 362 -9.47 10.30 -5.24
CA LYS A 362 -10.16 9.02 -5.09
C LYS A 362 -10.43 8.65 -3.62
N VAL A 363 -9.49 8.96 -2.72
CA VAL A 363 -9.66 8.75 -1.27
C VAL A 363 -10.70 9.72 -0.72
N TRP A 364 -10.65 10.98 -1.10
CA TRP A 364 -11.63 11.99 -0.71
C TRP A 364 -13.04 11.60 -1.14
N PHE A 365 -13.22 11.13 -2.40
CA PHE A 365 -14.50 10.64 -2.89
C PHE A 365 -15.01 9.45 -2.08
N GLN A 366 -14.14 8.47 -1.79
CA GLN A 366 -14.53 7.31 -1.01
C GLN A 366 -14.94 7.69 0.41
N LEU A 367 -14.16 8.51 1.09
CA LEU A 367 -14.46 8.95 2.46
C LEU A 367 -15.76 9.75 2.52
N LYS A 368 -16.01 10.61 1.54
CA LYS A 368 -17.27 11.40 1.48
C LYS A 368 -18.48 10.59 1.03
N THR A 369 -18.29 9.54 0.24
CA THR A 369 -19.38 8.71 -0.27
C THR A 369 -19.76 7.61 0.71
N TYR A 370 -18.78 6.92 1.29
CA TYR A 370 -19.03 5.77 2.16
C TYR A 370 -18.94 6.12 3.65
N GLY A 371 -18.07 7.06 4.02
CA GLY A 371 -17.74 7.38 5.41
C GLY A 371 -16.73 6.41 6.02
N LEU A 372 -16.18 6.79 7.17
CA LEU A 372 -15.22 5.96 7.91
C LEU A 372 -15.86 4.72 8.52
N ASP A 373 -17.12 4.81 8.96
CA ASP A 373 -17.84 3.68 9.58
C ASP A 373 -18.02 2.51 8.62
N ALA A 374 -18.39 2.79 7.37
CA ALA A 374 -18.53 1.74 6.36
C ALA A 374 -17.16 1.11 6.01
N LEU A 375 -16.10 1.92 5.96
CA LEU A 375 -14.74 1.41 5.75
C LEU A 375 -14.30 0.54 6.94
N GLY A 376 -14.57 0.96 8.17
CA GLY A 376 -14.33 0.19 9.39
C GLY A 376 -15.08 -1.14 9.38
N ALA A 377 -16.36 -1.13 8.99
CA ALA A 377 -17.16 -2.36 8.86
C ALA A 377 -16.55 -3.35 7.83
N VAL A 378 -16.05 -2.85 6.70
CA VAL A 378 -15.34 -3.69 5.70
C VAL A 378 -14.07 -4.29 6.30
N ILE A 379 -13.29 -3.51 7.05
CA ILE A 379 -12.06 -3.99 7.69
C ILE A 379 -12.39 -5.06 8.73
N GLY A 380 -13.40 -4.83 9.58
CA GLY A 380 -13.88 -5.84 10.53
C GLY A 380 -14.35 -7.13 9.84
N GLN A 381 -15.08 -7.00 8.73
CA GLN A 381 -15.54 -8.15 7.95
C GLN A 381 -14.39 -8.99 7.40
N VAL A 382 -13.37 -8.39 6.79
CA VAL A 382 -12.24 -9.17 6.24
C VAL A 382 -11.41 -9.82 7.35
N CYS A 383 -11.31 -9.21 8.53
CA CYS A 383 -10.69 -9.82 9.71
C CYS A 383 -11.54 -10.99 10.25
N ALA A 384 -12.87 -10.87 10.30
CA ALA A 384 -13.75 -11.94 10.69
C ALA A 384 -13.69 -13.13 9.71
N LEU A 385 -13.59 -12.87 8.40
CA LEU A 385 -13.39 -13.93 7.41
C LEU A 385 -12.05 -14.66 7.61
N ALA A 386 -11.01 -13.96 8.05
CA ALA A 386 -9.72 -14.60 8.40
C ALA A 386 -9.89 -15.54 9.61
N GLN A 387 -10.64 -15.16 10.63
CA GLN A 387 -10.95 -16.04 11.76
C GLN A 387 -11.78 -17.26 11.31
N THR A 388 -12.79 -17.05 10.44
CA THR A 388 -13.57 -18.15 9.85
C THR A 388 -12.68 -19.13 9.10
N LEU A 389 -11.70 -18.63 8.29
CA LEU A 389 -10.73 -19.51 7.61
C LEU A 389 -9.90 -20.30 8.64
N ALA A 390 -9.40 -19.65 9.68
CA ALA A 390 -8.63 -20.31 10.72
C ALA A 390 -9.42 -21.42 11.42
N GLU A 391 -10.69 -21.19 11.74
CA GLU A 391 -11.59 -22.19 12.33
C GLU A 391 -11.77 -23.38 11.39
N ARG A 392 -11.96 -23.15 10.08
CA ARG A 392 -12.09 -24.22 9.09
C ARG A 392 -10.81 -25.03 8.94
N VAL A 393 -9.65 -24.37 8.95
CA VAL A 393 -8.34 -25.03 8.94
C VAL A 393 -8.21 -25.91 10.19
N ALA A 394 -8.51 -25.39 11.37
CA ALA A 394 -8.41 -26.12 12.63
C ALA A 394 -9.37 -27.33 12.71
N ALA A 395 -10.55 -27.22 12.09
CA ALA A 395 -11.53 -28.32 12.02
C ALA A 395 -11.13 -29.44 11.05
N SER A 396 -10.15 -29.22 10.15
CA SER A 396 -9.73 -30.20 9.15
C SER A 396 -8.48 -30.95 9.62
N PRO A 397 -8.52 -32.28 9.81
CA PRO A 397 -7.37 -33.06 10.31
C PRO A 397 -6.17 -33.05 9.35
N GLU A 398 -6.38 -32.79 8.07
CA GLU A 398 -5.37 -32.74 7.01
C GLU A 398 -4.66 -31.37 6.94
N LEU A 399 -5.23 -30.34 7.54
CA LEU A 399 -4.69 -28.98 7.56
C LEU A 399 -4.05 -28.65 8.91
N GLU A 400 -3.21 -27.61 8.91
CA GLU A 400 -2.65 -27.03 10.14
C GLU A 400 -2.44 -25.53 9.96
N LEU A 401 -2.71 -24.75 11.01
CA LEU A 401 -2.26 -23.38 11.10
C LEU A 401 -0.77 -23.34 11.38
N VAL A 402 -0.02 -22.47 10.72
CA VAL A 402 1.45 -22.34 10.90
C VAL A 402 1.85 -21.02 11.57
N ALA A 403 0.89 -20.12 11.79
CA ALA A 403 1.04 -18.91 12.56
C ALA A 403 -0.30 -18.50 13.20
N PRO A 404 -0.28 -17.75 14.32
CA PRO A 404 -1.48 -17.09 14.86
C PRO A 404 -2.09 -16.12 13.84
N VAL A 405 -3.41 -15.95 13.86
CA VAL A 405 -4.11 -15.00 13.00
C VAL A 405 -4.17 -13.64 13.69
N GLY A 406 -3.32 -12.74 13.25
CA GLY A 406 -3.17 -11.41 13.86
C GLY A 406 -4.15 -10.37 13.35
N LEU A 407 -4.45 -10.36 12.06
CA LEU A 407 -5.29 -9.39 11.38
C LEU A 407 -6.14 -10.11 10.32
N ASN A 408 -5.90 -9.86 9.06
CA ASN A 408 -6.64 -10.40 7.92
C ASN A 408 -5.81 -11.41 7.08
N ILE A 409 -4.72 -11.93 7.64
CA ILE A 409 -3.85 -12.93 6.99
C ILE A 409 -3.91 -14.25 7.76
N VAL A 410 -4.08 -15.34 7.03
CA VAL A 410 -4.05 -16.70 7.56
C VAL A 410 -2.95 -17.50 6.84
N CYS A 411 -2.01 -18.02 7.63
CA CYS A 411 -0.95 -18.90 7.15
C CYS A 411 -1.24 -20.32 7.60
N PHE A 412 -1.40 -21.24 6.65
CA PHE A 412 -1.73 -22.64 6.93
C PHE A 412 -1.07 -23.57 5.91
N ALA A 413 -1.11 -24.86 6.15
CA ALA A 413 -0.54 -25.85 5.25
C ALA A 413 -1.41 -27.11 5.18
N TYR A 414 -1.41 -27.77 4.02
CA TYR A 414 -1.80 -29.19 3.93
C TYR A 414 -0.63 -30.04 4.39
N LYS A 415 -0.87 -30.92 5.35
CA LYS A 415 0.18 -31.75 5.99
C LYS A 415 0.77 -32.74 4.99
N GLY A 416 2.09 -32.71 4.83
CA GLY A 416 2.81 -33.68 4.00
C GLY A 416 2.72 -33.47 2.49
N ALA A 417 2.13 -32.34 2.01
CA ALA A 417 2.03 -32.02 0.59
C ALA A 417 2.96 -30.87 0.18
N ASP A 418 3.17 -30.71 -1.12
CA ASP A 418 3.79 -29.52 -1.70
C ASP A 418 2.78 -28.39 -1.78
N ASN A 419 2.80 -27.51 -0.76
CA ASN A 419 1.89 -26.38 -0.68
C ASN A 419 2.15 -25.31 -1.76
N ALA A 420 3.35 -25.23 -2.33
CA ALA A 420 3.60 -24.32 -3.45
C ALA A 420 2.91 -24.80 -4.73
N ALA A 421 2.96 -26.11 -5.02
CA ALA A 421 2.25 -26.69 -6.13
C ALA A 421 0.72 -26.56 -5.96
N ILE A 422 0.18 -26.78 -4.74
CA ILE A 422 -1.25 -26.56 -4.46
C ILE A 422 -1.66 -25.12 -4.81
N VAL A 423 -0.87 -24.12 -4.40
CA VAL A 423 -1.16 -22.72 -4.72
C VAL A 423 -1.15 -22.45 -6.23
N ALA A 424 -0.18 -22.99 -6.96
CA ALA A 424 -0.12 -22.87 -8.42
C ALA A 424 -1.36 -23.48 -9.11
N ASP A 425 -1.75 -24.69 -8.70
CA ASP A 425 -2.93 -25.39 -9.23
C ASP A 425 -4.25 -24.62 -8.92
N LEU A 426 -4.34 -23.96 -7.75
CA LEU A 426 -5.48 -23.07 -7.41
C LEU A 426 -5.55 -21.86 -8.33
N HIS A 427 -4.40 -21.26 -8.67
CA HIS A 427 -4.35 -20.15 -9.62
C HIS A 427 -4.83 -20.59 -11.00
N ASP A 428 -4.36 -21.74 -11.48
CA ASP A 428 -4.76 -22.28 -12.79
C ASP A 428 -6.26 -22.65 -12.83
N ALA A 429 -6.83 -23.06 -11.69
CA ALA A 429 -8.27 -23.31 -11.57
C ALA A 429 -9.12 -22.02 -11.63
N GLY A 430 -8.53 -20.84 -11.37
CA GLY A 430 -9.15 -19.53 -11.58
C GLY A 430 -10.30 -19.15 -10.62
N ARG A 431 -10.51 -19.88 -9.52
CA ARG A 431 -11.56 -19.58 -8.52
C ARG A 431 -11.05 -18.79 -7.34
N VAL A 432 -9.90 -19.17 -6.78
CA VAL A 432 -9.26 -18.55 -5.63
C VAL A 432 -7.76 -18.45 -5.88
N ALA A 433 -7.13 -17.39 -5.38
CA ALA A 433 -5.70 -17.19 -5.55
C ALA A 433 -5.05 -16.70 -4.24
N PRO A 434 -4.66 -17.61 -3.33
CA PRO A 434 -3.78 -17.29 -2.22
C PRO A 434 -2.33 -17.09 -2.72
N SER A 435 -1.42 -16.70 -1.84
CA SER A 435 0.03 -16.70 -2.09
C SER A 435 0.73 -17.76 -1.23
N THR A 436 2.05 -17.84 -1.32
CA THR A 436 2.88 -18.61 -0.40
C THR A 436 3.70 -17.68 0.49
N THR A 437 4.11 -18.18 1.65
CA THR A 437 5.20 -17.62 2.47
C THR A 437 6.05 -18.76 3.03
N THR A 438 7.23 -18.41 3.59
CA THR A 438 8.08 -19.37 4.27
C THR A 438 8.18 -18.99 5.74
N LEU A 439 7.70 -19.85 6.62
CA LEU A 439 7.77 -19.68 8.07
C LEU A 439 8.54 -20.86 8.68
N ASN A 440 9.58 -20.55 9.45
CA ASN A 440 10.44 -21.56 10.09
C ASN A 440 10.97 -22.62 9.11
N GLY A 441 11.34 -22.18 7.89
CA GLY A 441 11.86 -23.07 6.83
C GLY A 441 10.80 -23.92 6.12
N ARG A 442 9.50 -23.72 6.40
CA ARG A 442 8.38 -24.46 5.79
C ARG A 442 7.57 -23.55 4.87
N THR A 443 7.24 -24.04 3.69
CA THR A 443 6.31 -23.34 2.78
C THR A 443 4.88 -23.47 3.28
N ALA A 444 4.24 -22.34 3.49
CA ALA A 444 2.84 -22.21 3.89
C ALA A 444 2.00 -21.58 2.77
N ILE A 445 0.73 -21.98 2.69
CA ILE A 445 -0.31 -21.26 1.96
C ILE A 445 -0.65 -20.01 2.79
N ARG A 446 -0.62 -18.85 2.15
CA ARG A 446 -0.88 -17.56 2.78
C ARG A 446 -2.07 -16.90 2.11
N ALA A 447 -3.17 -16.80 2.83
CA ALA A 447 -4.38 -16.10 2.39
C ALA A 447 -4.45 -14.74 3.09
N ALA A 448 -4.30 -13.66 2.31
CA ALA A 448 -4.50 -12.29 2.74
C ALA A 448 -5.89 -11.82 2.28
N ILE A 449 -6.86 -11.76 3.18
CA ILE A 449 -8.24 -11.40 2.88
C ILE A 449 -8.36 -9.88 2.94
N VAL A 450 -8.22 -9.21 1.80
CA VAL A 450 -8.19 -7.74 1.70
C VAL A 450 -9.41 -7.19 0.98
N ASN A 451 -9.92 -7.91 -0.02
CA ASN A 451 -10.95 -7.43 -0.93
C ASN A 451 -12.32 -7.34 -0.23
N HIS A 452 -12.95 -6.17 -0.30
CA HIS A 452 -14.28 -5.93 0.28
C HIS A 452 -15.42 -6.76 -0.35
N ARG A 453 -15.16 -7.44 -1.47
CA ARG A 453 -16.13 -8.32 -2.15
C ARG A 453 -16.00 -9.77 -1.73
N THR A 454 -14.99 -10.12 -0.93
CA THR A 454 -14.80 -11.49 -0.42
C THR A 454 -15.93 -11.86 0.53
N GLU A 455 -16.49 -13.04 0.33
CA GLU A 455 -17.62 -13.60 1.09
C GLU A 455 -17.27 -14.97 1.67
N PRO A 456 -18.06 -15.52 2.62
CA PRO A 456 -17.81 -16.83 3.22
C PRO A 456 -17.65 -17.96 2.20
N GLN A 457 -18.39 -17.92 1.09
CA GLN A 457 -18.27 -18.91 0.00
C GLN A 457 -16.90 -18.93 -0.69
N ASP A 458 -16.16 -17.79 -0.68
CA ASP A 458 -14.81 -17.73 -1.24
C ASP A 458 -13.81 -18.39 -0.29
N ILE A 459 -14.05 -18.31 1.02
CA ILE A 459 -13.28 -19.02 2.06
C ILE A 459 -13.53 -20.54 1.93
N ASP A 460 -14.78 -20.96 1.74
CA ASP A 460 -15.13 -22.36 1.51
C ASP A 460 -14.43 -22.90 0.26
N ALA A 461 -14.48 -22.17 -0.84
CA ALA A 461 -13.81 -22.53 -2.10
C ALA A 461 -12.30 -22.69 -1.93
N LEU A 462 -11.65 -21.87 -1.08
CA LEU A 462 -10.21 -21.99 -0.78
C LEU A 462 -9.94 -23.29 -0.03
N VAL A 463 -10.67 -23.57 1.06
CA VAL A 463 -10.46 -24.77 1.89
C VAL A 463 -10.74 -26.04 1.08
N GLU A 464 -11.85 -26.09 0.36
CA GLU A 464 -12.23 -27.23 -0.50
C GLU A 464 -11.17 -27.49 -1.57
N GLY A 465 -10.69 -26.43 -2.25
CA GLY A 465 -9.65 -26.53 -3.26
C GLY A 465 -8.34 -27.08 -2.71
N VAL A 466 -7.87 -26.57 -1.57
CA VAL A 466 -6.66 -27.07 -0.90
C VAL A 466 -6.80 -28.54 -0.50
N LEU A 467 -7.94 -28.93 0.07
CA LEU A 467 -8.19 -30.32 0.47
C LEU A 467 -8.22 -31.27 -0.75
N ALA A 468 -8.89 -30.88 -1.83
CA ALA A 468 -8.98 -31.69 -3.04
C ALA A 468 -7.59 -31.90 -3.68
N LEU A 469 -6.80 -30.83 -3.81
CA LEU A 469 -5.47 -30.88 -4.41
C LEU A 469 -4.46 -31.62 -3.52
N GLY A 470 -4.51 -31.40 -2.21
CA GLY A 470 -3.66 -32.09 -1.26
C GLY A 470 -3.90 -33.61 -1.25
N ARG A 471 -5.17 -34.04 -1.24
CA ARG A 471 -5.56 -35.47 -1.38
C ARG A 471 -5.11 -36.07 -2.71
N ALA A 472 -5.21 -35.31 -3.80
CA ALA A 472 -4.74 -35.75 -5.10
C ALA A 472 -3.21 -35.94 -5.14
N GLN A 473 -2.43 -35.11 -4.45
CA GLN A 473 -1.00 -35.28 -4.30
C GLN A 473 -0.68 -36.52 -3.44
N ALA A 474 -1.32 -36.68 -2.28
CA ALA A 474 -1.13 -37.83 -1.39
C ALA A 474 -1.46 -39.18 -2.03
N ALA A 475 -2.39 -39.22 -3.00
CA ALA A 475 -2.75 -40.43 -3.75
C ALA A 475 -1.73 -40.81 -4.84
N ARG A 476 -0.81 -39.89 -5.21
CA ARG A 476 0.23 -40.11 -6.25
C ARG A 476 1.61 -40.47 -5.68
N GLY A 477 1.86 -40.19 -4.40
CA GLY A 477 3.09 -40.49 -3.67
C GLY A 477 2.96 -41.73 -2.81
#